data_88a545e401b5a754bbce425cfe6e40d8
#
_entry.id   88a545e401b5a754bbce425cfe6e40d8
#
_cell.length_a   1.000
_cell.length_b   1.000
_cell.length_c   1.000
_cell.angle_alpha   90.00
_cell.angle_beta   90.00
_cell.angle_gamma   90.00
#
_symmetry.space_group_name_H-M   'P 1'
#
loop_
_entity.id
_entity.type
_entity.pdbx_description
1 polymer ?
#
loop_
_entity_poly.entity_id
_entity_poly.type
_entity_poly.pdbx_seq_one_letter_code
_entity_poly.pdbx_strand_id
1 'polypeptide(L)'
;MAQATKKHIWGWMAFDWASQPFYTVGLTFVFGPYFAVVAAEYFMSSGVEGGAAKAQAQSLWSSGQTVSGLIIAFTAPFLGAFADNSGRKIPWIAFFSVMFVVAISMIWMLTPEGAALYLVLILFFIAFIAAESALNF
;
A
#
# COMPACT_ATOMS: atom_id res chain seq x y z
N MET A 1 14.88 9.45 30.80
CA MET A 1 14.50 9.32 29.37
C MET A 1 15.64 9.89 28.55
N ALA A 2 16.27 9.08 27.70
CA ALA A 2 17.32 9.56 26.82
C ALA A 2 16.69 10.50 25.77
N GLN A 3 17.16 11.73 25.69
CA GLN A 3 16.72 12.67 24.65
C GLN A 3 17.15 12.14 23.27
N ALA A 4 16.24 12.09 22.33
CA ALA A 4 16.55 11.72 20.95
C ALA A 4 17.57 12.71 20.38
N THR A 5 18.64 12.20 19.78
CA THR A 5 19.64 13.07 19.17
C THR A 5 19.05 13.75 17.93
N LYS A 6 19.54 14.96 17.59
CA LYS A 6 19.11 15.67 16.38
C LYS A 6 19.17 14.79 15.12
N LYS A 7 20.18 13.91 15.02
CA LYS A 7 20.36 12.96 13.92
C LYS A 7 19.19 11.98 13.80
N HIS A 8 18.68 11.45 14.92
CA HIS A 8 17.52 10.55 14.90
C HIS A 8 16.24 11.28 14.48
N ILE A 9 16.06 12.51 14.95
CA ILE A 9 14.90 13.34 14.57
C ILE A 9 14.91 13.62 13.07
N TRP A 10 16.06 14.05 12.51
CA TRP A 10 16.18 14.28 11.07
C TRP A 10 16.02 13.02 10.24
N GLY A 11 16.51 11.88 10.71
CA GLY A 11 16.32 10.59 10.05
C GLY A 11 14.84 10.19 9.96
N TRP A 12 14.10 10.38 11.07
CA TRP A 12 12.67 10.12 11.12
C TRP A 12 11.88 11.05 10.17
N MET A 13 12.16 12.35 10.22
CA MET A 13 11.52 13.32 9.34
C MET A 13 11.76 13.02 7.85
N ALA A 14 12.98 12.63 7.49
CA ALA A 14 13.32 12.25 6.13
C ALA A 14 12.58 10.96 5.68
N PHE A 15 12.45 9.98 6.57
CA PHE A 15 11.71 8.75 6.30
C PHE A 15 10.21 9.02 6.09
N ASP A 16 9.59 9.80 6.98
CA ASP A 16 8.20 10.20 6.86
C ASP A 16 7.95 10.96 5.56
N TRP A 17 8.79 11.95 5.25
CA TRP A 17 8.68 12.73 4.02
C TRP A 17 8.86 11.87 2.75
N ALA A 18 9.79 10.93 2.78
CA ALA A 18 10.04 10.02 1.65
C ALA A 18 8.86 9.04 1.41
N SER A 19 8.03 8.79 2.41
CA SER A 19 6.86 7.91 2.29
C SER A 19 5.65 8.60 1.63
N GLN A 20 5.55 9.92 1.68
CA GLN A 20 4.40 10.68 1.20
C GLN A 20 4.08 10.50 -0.29
N PRO A 21 5.06 10.39 -1.22
CA PRO A 21 4.76 10.18 -2.64
C PRO A 21 3.92 8.93 -2.91
N PHE A 22 4.09 7.86 -2.13
CA PHE A 22 3.28 6.65 -2.31
C PHE A 22 1.79 6.92 -2.08
N TYR A 23 1.43 7.64 -1.03
CA TYR A 23 0.04 7.94 -0.69
C TYR A 23 -0.56 8.96 -1.65
N THR A 24 0.18 10.00 -1.97
CA THR A 24 -0.31 11.08 -2.81
C THR A 24 -0.28 10.68 -4.28
N VAL A 25 0.89 10.30 -4.80
CA VAL A 25 1.07 10.01 -6.22
C VAL A 25 0.57 8.59 -6.53
N GLY A 26 0.99 7.58 -5.77
CA GLY A 26 0.63 6.19 -6.02
C GLY A 26 -0.85 5.95 -5.78
N LEU A 27 -1.29 6.04 -4.55
CA LEU A 27 -2.64 5.63 -4.15
C LEU A 27 -3.72 6.54 -4.77
N THR A 28 -3.53 7.87 -4.73
CA THR A 28 -4.62 8.82 -5.02
C THR A 28 -4.62 9.30 -6.47
N PHE A 29 -3.49 9.76 -7.01
CA PHE A 29 -3.49 10.50 -8.26
C PHE A 29 -3.05 9.73 -9.50
N VAL A 30 -2.25 8.69 -9.36
CA VAL A 30 -1.71 7.97 -10.53
C VAL A 30 -2.21 6.53 -10.58
N PHE A 31 -1.84 5.70 -9.62
CA PHE A 31 -2.15 4.27 -9.72
C PHE A 31 -3.64 3.96 -9.51
N GLY A 32 -4.30 4.61 -8.56
CA GLY A 32 -5.73 4.42 -8.32
C GLY A 32 -6.59 4.70 -9.58
N PRO A 33 -6.49 5.89 -10.18
CA PRO A 33 -7.17 6.19 -11.44
C PRO A 33 -6.77 5.28 -12.61
N TYR A 34 -5.48 4.98 -12.76
CA TYR A 34 -5.01 4.05 -13.79
C TYR A 34 -5.63 2.65 -13.62
N PHE A 35 -5.59 2.11 -12.42
CA PHE A 35 -6.22 0.82 -12.10
C PHE A 35 -7.71 0.81 -12.42
N ALA A 36 -8.44 1.88 -12.07
CA ALA A 36 -9.87 1.98 -12.32
C ALA A 36 -10.20 1.92 -13.83
N VAL A 37 -9.38 2.55 -14.67
CA VAL A 37 -9.55 2.50 -16.14
C VAL A 37 -9.24 1.10 -16.65
N VAL A 38 -8.09 0.55 -16.33
CA VAL A 38 -7.66 -0.79 -16.80
C VAL A 38 -8.62 -1.88 -16.34
N ALA A 39 -9.08 -1.83 -15.10
CA ALA A 39 -10.05 -2.80 -14.57
C ALA A 39 -11.42 -2.69 -15.29
N ALA A 40 -11.89 -1.47 -15.56
CA ALA A 40 -13.13 -1.28 -16.29
C ALA A 40 -13.04 -1.83 -17.73
N GLU A 41 -11.93 -1.58 -18.41
CA GLU A 41 -11.68 -2.11 -19.77
C GLU A 41 -11.58 -3.64 -19.76
N TYR A 42 -10.90 -4.21 -18.76
CA TYR A 42 -10.84 -5.66 -18.58
C TYR A 42 -12.23 -6.29 -18.41
N PHE A 43 -13.10 -5.71 -17.59
CA PHE A 43 -14.47 -6.20 -17.42
C PHE A 43 -15.33 -6.00 -18.69
N MET A 44 -15.16 -4.89 -19.41
CA MET A 44 -15.84 -4.66 -20.70
C MET A 44 -15.41 -5.69 -21.75
N SER A 45 -14.12 -6.02 -21.82
CA SER A 45 -13.63 -7.06 -22.74
C SER A 45 -14.18 -8.46 -22.40
N SER A 46 -14.59 -8.66 -21.14
CA SER A 46 -15.24 -9.88 -20.67
C SER A 46 -16.76 -9.89 -20.88
N GLY A 47 -17.32 -8.89 -21.57
CA GLY A 47 -18.73 -8.81 -21.93
C GLY A 47 -19.62 -8.08 -20.92
N VAL A 48 -19.04 -7.38 -19.94
CA VAL A 48 -19.81 -6.57 -18.98
C VAL A 48 -20.12 -5.20 -19.59
N GLU A 49 -21.36 -4.72 -19.43
CA GLU A 49 -21.76 -3.39 -19.88
C GLU A 49 -20.90 -2.30 -19.22
N GLY A 50 -20.58 -1.24 -19.96
CA GLY A 50 -19.63 -0.21 -19.55
C GLY A 50 -19.94 0.46 -18.19
N GLY A 51 -21.22 0.70 -17.88
CA GLY A 51 -21.64 1.22 -16.58
C GLY A 51 -21.38 0.23 -15.45
N ALA A 52 -21.75 -1.02 -15.64
CA ALA A 52 -21.51 -2.11 -14.69
C ALA A 52 -20.02 -2.43 -14.56
N ALA A 53 -19.24 -2.37 -15.63
CA ALA A 53 -17.80 -2.59 -15.62
C ALA A 53 -17.07 -1.56 -14.74
N LYS A 54 -17.43 -0.28 -14.85
CA LYS A 54 -16.89 0.78 -13.99
C LYS A 54 -17.25 0.57 -12.53
N ALA A 55 -18.50 0.18 -12.24
CA ALA A 55 -18.95 -0.13 -10.90
C ALA A 55 -18.19 -1.32 -10.30
N GLN A 56 -17.94 -2.37 -11.10
CA GLN A 56 -17.14 -3.52 -10.67
C GLN A 56 -15.68 -3.14 -10.40
N ALA A 57 -15.06 -2.33 -11.26
CA ALA A 57 -13.71 -1.83 -11.06
C ALA A 57 -13.60 -1.03 -9.75
N GLN A 58 -14.54 -0.13 -9.49
CA GLN A 58 -14.61 0.64 -8.26
C GLN A 58 -14.85 -0.24 -7.02
N SER A 59 -15.73 -1.21 -7.12
CA SER A 59 -16.01 -2.17 -6.05
C SER A 59 -14.77 -3.00 -5.71
N LEU A 60 -14.04 -3.46 -6.72
CA LEU A 60 -12.80 -4.22 -6.55
C LEU A 60 -11.73 -3.39 -5.82
N TRP A 61 -11.53 -2.15 -6.24
CA TRP A 61 -10.62 -1.21 -5.58
C TRP A 61 -11.00 -0.94 -4.13
N SER A 62 -12.27 -0.60 -3.88
CA SER A 62 -12.79 -0.31 -2.55
C SER A 62 -12.71 -1.52 -1.60
N SER A 63 -12.94 -2.73 -2.14
CA SER A 63 -12.78 -3.97 -1.37
C SER A 63 -11.34 -4.17 -0.91
N GLY A 64 -10.37 -3.92 -1.79
CA GLY A 64 -8.95 -3.95 -1.45
C GLY A 64 -8.60 -2.95 -0.36
N GLN A 65 -9.08 -1.71 -0.46
CA GLN A 65 -8.88 -0.69 0.58
C GLN A 65 -9.52 -1.11 1.92
N THR A 66 -10.72 -1.63 1.88
CA THR A 66 -11.44 -2.05 3.11
C THR A 66 -10.72 -3.20 3.79
N VAL A 67 -10.35 -4.24 3.06
CA VAL A 67 -9.60 -5.40 3.61
C VAL A 67 -8.26 -4.96 4.19
N SER A 68 -7.52 -4.13 3.47
CA SER A 68 -6.24 -3.61 3.94
C SER A 68 -6.40 -2.75 5.21
N GLY A 69 -7.39 -1.87 5.22
CA GLY A 69 -7.70 -1.05 6.40
C GLY A 69 -8.05 -1.88 7.63
N LEU A 70 -8.84 -2.95 7.46
CA LEU A 70 -9.15 -3.88 8.54
C LEU A 70 -7.91 -4.62 9.04
N ILE A 71 -7.06 -5.12 8.14
CA ILE A 71 -5.80 -5.77 8.51
C ILE A 71 -4.94 -4.81 9.32
N ILE A 72 -4.75 -3.57 8.86
CA ILE A 72 -3.97 -2.55 9.57
C ILE A 72 -4.59 -2.27 10.94
N ALA A 73 -5.89 -2.04 11.01
CA ALA A 73 -6.58 -1.73 12.27
C ALA A 73 -6.42 -2.82 13.34
N PHE A 74 -6.46 -4.09 12.91
CA PHE A 74 -6.28 -5.21 13.84
C PHE A 74 -4.80 -5.47 14.16
N THR A 75 -3.89 -5.32 13.19
CA THR A 75 -2.47 -5.69 13.38
C THR A 75 -1.65 -4.59 14.04
N ALA A 76 -1.95 -3.31 13.81
CA ALA A 76 -1.16 -2.19 14.30
C ALA A 76 -0.95 -2.20 15.83
N PRO A 77 -1.98 -2.43 16.70
CA PRO A 77 -1.78 -2.48 18.14
C PRO A 77 -0.84 -3.62 18.57
N PHE A 78 -0.96 -4.79 17.92
CA PHE A 78 -0.10 -5.94 18.23
C PHE A 78 1.34 -5.70 17.79
N LEU A 79 1.54 -5.21 16.58
CA LEU A 79 2.87 -4.90 16.03
C LEU A 79 3.56 -3.83 16.87
N GLY A 80 2.85 -2.77 17.28
CA GLY A 80 3.37 -1.75 18.17
C GLY A 80 3.82 -2.34 19.50
N ALA A 81 2.98 -3.15 20.16
CA ALA A 81 3.29 -3.80 21.42
C ALA A 81 4.51 -4.75 21.31
N PHE A 82 4.61 -5.51 20.22
CA PHE A 82 5.76 -6.38 19.96
C PHE A 82 7.05 -5.58 19.77
N ALA A 83 7.00 -4.50 19.00
CA ALA A 83 8.16 -3.66 18.75
C ALA A 83 8.64 -2.96 20.03
N ASP A 84 7.71 -2.45 20.84
CA ASP A 84 8.02 -1.81 22.12
C ASP A 84 8.61 -2.81 23.12
N ASN A 85 8.07 -4.03 23.21
CA ASN A 85 8.59 -5.08 24.08
C ASN A 85 9.97 -5.58 23.65
N SER A 86 10.26 -5.60 22.34
CA SER A 86 11.58 -5.98 21.82
C SER A 86 12.65 -4.91 22.01
N GLY A 87 12.25 -3.67 22.28
CA GLY A 87 13.14 -2.51 22.40
C GLY A 87 13.90 -2.16 21.10
N ARG A 88 13.56 -2.79 19.99
CA ARG A 88 14.29 -2.67 18.71
C ARG A 88 13.30 -2.40 17.57
N LYS A 89 12.99 -1.14 17.31
CA LYS A 89 12.05 -0.72 16.25
C LYS A 89 12.65 -0.80 14.85
N ILE A 90 13.94 -0.52 14.70
CA ILE A 90 14.63 -0.45 13.39
C ILE A 90 14.48 -1.75 12.56
N PRO A 91 14.63 -2.97 13.11
CA PRO A 91 14.44 -4.19 12.34
C PRO A 91 13.02 -4.34 11.78
N TRP A 92 12.00 -3.90 12.53
CA TRP A 92 10.61 -3.93 12.08
C TRP A 92 10.36 -2.95 10.94
N ILE A 93 10.84 -1.71 11.08
CA ILE A 93 10.78 -0.70 10.02
C ILE A 93 11.50 -1.22 8.76
N ALA A 94 12.70 -1.79 8.90
CA ALA A 94 13.45 -2.34 7.77
C ALA A 94 12.70 -3.49 7.09
N PHE A 95 12.12 -4.42 7.85
CA PHE A 95 11.36 -5.54 7.30
C PHE A 95 10.17 -5.05 6.46
N PHE A 96 9.33 -4.16 7.01
CA PHE A 96 8.19 -3.63 6.29
C PHE A 96 8.59 -2.74 5.12
N SER A 97 9.69 -1.99 5.23
CA SER A 97 10.21 -1.20 4.10
C SER A 97 10.68 -2.09 2.94
N VAL A 98 11.36 -3.19 3.22
CA VAL A 98 11.76 -4.17 2.18
C VAL A 98 10.52 -4.81 1.55
N MET A 99 9.54 -5.22 2.36
CA MET A 99 8.29 -5.78 1.87
C MET A 99 7.55 -4.79 0.96
N PHE A 100 7.50 -3.51 1.35
CA PHE A 100 6.94 -2.42 0.54
C PHE A 100 7.66 -2.30 -0.81
N VAL A 101 8.99 -2.20 -0.81
CA VAL A 101 9.78 -2.03 -2.04
C VAL A 101 9.59 -3.22 -3.00
N VAL A 102 9.62 -4.44 -2.48
CA VAL A 102 9.41 -5.64 -3.29
C VAL A 102 8.01 -5.66 -3.90
N ALA A 103 6.98 -5.40 -3.10
CA ALA A 103 5.60 -5.43 -3.58
C ALA A 103 5.33 -4.31 -4.60
N ILE A 104 5.78 -3.08 -4.32
CA ILE A 104 5.55 -1.93 -5.21
C ILE A 104 6.35 -2.05 -6.51
N SER A 105 7.50 -2.68 -6.49
CA SER A 105 8.32 -2.87 -7.70
C SER A 105 7.66 -3.77 -8.75
N MET A 106 6.63 -4.52 -8.37
CA MET A 106 5.91 -5.41 -9.28
C MET A 106 4.67 -4.78 -9.93
N ILE A 107 4.34 -3.54 -9.62
CA ILE A 107 3.17 -2.84 -10.19
C ILE A 107 3.26 -2.70 -11.72
N TRP A 108 4.46 -2.63 -12.28
CA TRP A 108 4.67 -2.55 -13.73
C TRP A 108 4.11 -3.75 -14.51
N MET A 109 3.79 -4.87 -13.82
CA MET A 109 3.17 -6.05 -14.44
C MET A 109 1.73 -5.80 -14.90
N LEU A 110 1.07 -4.75 -14.41
CA LEU A 110 -0.26 -4.36 -14.87
C LEU A 110 -0.14 -3.65 -16.22
N THR A 111 -0.46 -4.38 -17.27
CA THR A 111 -0.52 -3.81 -18.62
C THR A 111 -1.87 -3.16 -18.89
N PRO A 112 -1.98 -2.27 -19.92
CA PRO A 112 -3.26 -1.68 -20.32
C PRO A 112 -4.35 -2.71 -20.66
N GLU A 113 -3.94 -3.91 -21.11
CA GLU A 113 -4.85 -5.01 -21.44
C GLU A 113 -5.37 -5.75 -20.18
N GLY A 114 -4.99 -5.32 -18.99
CA GLY A 114 -5.40 -5.91 -17.73
C GLY A 114 -4.66 -7.19 -17.35
N ALA A 115 -3.48 -7.44 -17.93
CA ALA A 115 -2.66 -8.57 -17.53
C ALA A 115 -2.29 -8.45 -16.03
N ALA A 116 -2.36 -9.57 -15.33
CA ALA A 116 -2.07 -9.66 -13.89
C ALA A 116 -2.90 -8.71 -12.99
N LEU A 117 -4.10 -8.27 -13.42
CA LEU A 117 -4.94 -7.30 -12.72
C LEU A 117 -5.11 -7.63 -11.22
N TYR A 118 -5.54 -8.83 -10.90
CA TYR A 118 -5.76 -9.25 -9.51
C TYR A 118 -4.46 -9.40 -8.72
N LEU A 119 -3.42 -9.92 -9.34
CA LEU A 119 -2.09 -10.05 -8.71
C LEU A 119 -1.53 -8.69 -8.33
N VAL A 120 -1.58 -7.74 -9.27
CA VAL A 120 -1.05 -6.39 -9.03
C VAL A 120 -1.88 -5.64 -7.99
N LEU A 121 -3.21 -5.85 -7.98
CA LEU A 121 -4.07 -5.29 -6.93
C LEU A 121 -3.66 -5.81 -5.54
N ILE A 122 -3.46 -7.12 -5.41
CA ILE A 122 -3.03 -7.75 -4.15
C ILE A 122 -1.67 -7.21 -3.72
N LEU A 123 -0.70 -7.15 -4.64
CA LEU A 123 0.64 -6.63 -4.35
C LEU A 123 0.62 -5.16 -3.95
N PHE A 124 -0.22 -4.34 -4.61
CA PHE A 124 -0.39 -2.94 -4.25
C PHE A 124 -0.92 -2.78 -2.82
N PHE A 125 -1.91 -3.58 -2.42
CA PHE A 125 -2.46 -3.52 -1.07
C PHE A 125 -1.53 -4.16 -0.02
N ILE A 126 -0.71 -5.14 -0.39
CA ILE A 126 0.40 -5.61 0.45
C ILE A 126 1.41 -4.48 0.67
N ALA A 127 1.77 -3.75 -0.39
CA ALA A 127 2.64 -2.57 -0.26
C ALA A 127 2.02 -1.50 0.64
N PHE A 128 0.71 -1.25 0.52
CA PHE A 128 -0.01 -0.32 1.38
C PHE A 128 0.03 -0.73 2.85
N ILE A 129 -0.27 -2.00 3.17
CA ILE A 129 -0.19 -2.53 4.54
C ILE A 129 1.25 -2.41 5.08
N ALA A 130 2.25 -2.71 4.24
CA ALA A 130 3.65 -2.63 4.63
C ALA A 130 4.08 -1.18 4.92
N ALA A 131 3.69 -0.23 4.06
CA ALA A 131 3.97 1.19 4.25
C ALA A 131 3.36 1.73 5.56
N GLU A 132 2.08 1.45 5.80
CA GLU A 132 1.40 1.82 7.04
C GLU A 132 2.05 1.18 8.26
N SER A 133 2.39 -0.11 8.17
CA SER A 133 3.06 -0.81 9.28
C SER A 133 4.44 -0.21 9.59
N ALA A 134 5.21 0.18 8.57
CA ALA A 134 6.51 0.80 8.77
C ALA A 134 6.42 2.18 9.45
N LEU A 135 5.36 2.96 9.17
CA LEU A 135 5.15 4.27 9.77
C LEU A 135 4.61 4.21 11.21
N ASN A 136 4.01 3.10 11.61
CA ASN A 136 3.43 2.92 12.95
C ASN A 136 4.46 2.55 14.04
N PHE A 137 5.75 2.38 13.72
CA PHE A 137 6.83 2.09 14.68
C PHE A 137 7.65 3.32 15.03
#